data_99a81be034f223e095df9591058bba74
#
_entry.id   99a81be034f223e095df9591058bba74
#
_cell.length_a   1.000
_cell.length_b   1.000
_cell.length_c   1.000
_cell.angle_alpha   90.00
_cell.angle_beta   90.00
_cell.angle_gamma   90.00
#
_symmetry.space_group_name_H-M   'P 1'
#
loop_
_entity.id
_entity.type
_entity.pdbx_description
1 polymer ?
#
loop_
_entity_poly.entity_id
_entity_poly.type
_entity_poly.pdbx_seq_one_letter_code
_entity_poly.pdbx_strand_id
1 'polypeptide(L)'
;MNADQLKQLQEPLKTKYRTEPDAALVTLKAKAKAGEGITCKIETGKSLAEAGLHPATGGDGLSVCSGDMLLEALAACAGVTLKAVATATGFNMKEAFIYTEGDLDFRGTLSVDKEAQVGFKEIRLRFQIETDEPNEKITNLIKLTERFCVVYQTLNQSNEIKTSVI
;
A
#
# COMPACT_ATOMS: atom_id res chain seq x y z
N MET A 1 5.48 20.48 -16.51
CA MET A 1 4.01 20.52 -16.81
C MET A 1 3.44 21.78 -16.19
N ASN A 2 2.68 22.59 -16.95
CA ASN A 2 1.96 23.75 -16.41
C ASN A 2 0.49 23.42 -16.07
N ALA A 3 -0.25 24.39 -15.50
CA ALA A 3 -1.62 24.18 -15.04
C ALA A 3 -2.58 23.78 -16.18
N ASP A 4 -2.40 24.36 -17.36
CA ASP A 4 -3.26 24.07 -18.51
C ASP A 4 -3.02 22.66 -19.04
N GLN A 5 -1.77 22.24 -19.11
CA GLN A 5 -1.40 20.86 -19.48
C GLN A 5 -1.96 19.83 -18.47
N LEU A 6 -1.85 20.11 -17.18
CA LEU A 6 -2.44 19.25 -16.15
C LEU A 6 -3.96 19.18 -16.28
N LYS A 7 -4.62 20.33 -16.49
CA LYS A 7 -6.06 20.40 -16.70
C LYS A 7 -6.50 19.59 -17.93
N GLN A 8 -5.79 19.71 -19.05
CA GLN A 8 -6.07 18.93 -20.26
C GLN A 8 -5.99 17.43 -20.03
N LEU A 9 -5.02 16.95 -19.23
CA LEU A 9 -4.89 15.54 -18.87
C LEU A 9 -6.00 15.05 -17.93
N GLN A 10 -6.40 15.88 -16.97
CA GLN A 10 -7.35 15.47 -15.93
C GLN A 10 -8.82 15.63 -16.34
N GLU A 11 -9.17 16.60 -17.20
CA GLU A 11 -10.57 16.87 -17.55
C GLU A 11 -11.30 15.69 -18.19
N PRO A 12 -10.69 14.90 -19.09
CA PRO A 12 -11.30 13.66 -19.58
C PRO A 12 -11.59 12.65 -18.48
N LEU A 13 -10.66 12.50 -17.50
CA LEU A 13 -10.84 11.59 -16.36
C LEU A 13 -11.97 12.07 -15.44
N LYS A 14 -12.01 13.37 -15.13
CA LYS A 14 -13.09 13.97 -14.33
C LYS A 14 -14.45 13.78 -14.98
N THR A 15 -14.53 13.96 -16.30
CA THR A 15 -15.76 13.75 -17.05
C THR A 15 -16.19 12.29 -16.99
N LYS A 16 -15.26 11.37 -17.24
CA LYS A 16 -15.52 9.93 -17.15
C LYS A 16 -16.00 9.53 -15.75
N TYR A 17 -15.35 9.98 -14.68
CA TYR A 17 -15.70 9.60 -13.30
C TYR A 17 -17.03 10.19 -12.81
N ARG A 18 -17.53 11.28 -13.45
CA ARG A 18 -18.88 11.80 -13.19
C ARG A 18 -19.97 10.90 -13.79
N THR A 19 -19.72 10.31 -14.94
CA THR A 19 -20.69 9.45 -15.65
C THR A 19 -20.53 7.97 -15.27
N GLU A 20 -19.32 7.55 -14.94
CA GLU A 20 -18.96 6.17 -14.61
C GLU A 20 -18.17 6.15 -13.30
N PRO A 21 -18.82 6.32 -12.13
CA PRO A 21 -18.12 6.37 -10.83
C PRO A 21 -17.21 5.16 -10.55
N ASP A 22 -17.62 3.97 -10.98
CA ASP A 22 -16.85 2.73 -10.79
C ASP A 22 -15.50 2.74 -11.55
N ALA A 23 -15.38 3.54 -12.61
CA ALA A 23 -14.12 3.71 -13.33
C ALA A 23 -13.04 4.47 -12.51
N ALA A 24 -13.43 5.15 -11.43
CA ALA A 24 -12.52 5.82 -10.50
C ALA A 24 -11.97 4.90 -9.41
N LEU A 25 -12.54 3.71 -9.26
CA LEU A 25 -12.09 2.72 -8.28
C LEU A 25 -10.89 1.96 -8.82
N VAL A 26 -9.74 2.14 -8.18
CA VAL A 26 -8.48 1.50 -8.58
C VAL A 26 -7.89 0.74 -7.39
N THR A 27 -7.50 -0.52 -7.63
CA THR A 27 -6.79 -1.35 -6.64
C THR A 27 -5.29 -1.26 -6.88
N LEU A 28 -4.55 -0.75 -5.89
CA LEU A 28 -3.09 -0.76 -5.86
C LEU A 28 -2.59 -2.02 -5.15
N LYS A 29 -1.43 -2.54 -5.59
CA LYS A 29 -0.88 -3.81 -5.09
C LYS A 29 0.62 -3.67 -4.87
N ALA A 30 1.11 -4.29 -3.78
CA ALA A 30 2.52 -4.51 -3.54
C ALA A 30 2.74 -5.94 -3.02
N LYS A 31 3.93 -6.47 -3.27
CA LYS A 31 4.35 -7.79 -2.82
C LYS A 31 5.74 -7.71 -2.23
N ALA A 32 5.95 -8.42 -1.15
CA ALA A 32 7.26 -8.58 -0.56
C ALA A 32 7.49 -10.04 -0.14
N LYS A 33 8.74 -10.47 -0.18
CA LYS A 33 9.18 -11.81 0.25
C LYS A 33 10.11 -11.67 1.46
N ALA A 34 9.86 -12.42 2.53
CA ALA A 34 10.78 -12.50 3.66
C ALA A 34 12.13 -13.10 3.21
N GLY A 35 13.22 -12.39 3.50
CA GLY A 35 14.56 -12.77 3.11
C GLY A 35 15.32 -13.54 4.19
N GLU A 36 16.62 -13.71 3.99
CA GLU A 36 17.52 -14.29 4.99
C GLU A 36 17.70 -13.31 6.17
N GLY A 37 17.87 -13.84 7.37
CA GLY A 37 17.94 -13.03 8.58
C GLY A 37 16.65 -12.25 8.82
N ILE A 38 16.75 -10.99 9.26
CA ILE A 38 15.62 -10.08 9.50
C ILE A 38 15.55 -9.08 8.34
N THR A 39 15.25 -9.56 7.12
CA THR A 39 15.14 -8.75 5.90
C THR A 39 13.85 -9.01 5.15
N CYS A 40 13.49 -8.12 4.23
CA CYS A 40 12.38 -8.29 3.32
C CYS A 40 12.72 -7.69 1.95
N LYS A 41 12.46 -8.44 0.88
CA LYS A 41 12.62 -7.96 -0.50
C LYS A 41 11.26 -7.54 -1.02
N ILE A 42 11.14 -6.28 -1.44
CA ILE A 42 9.91 -5.72 -1.99
C ILE A 42 10.01 -5.83 -3.51
N GLU A 43 8.98 -6.39 -4.13
CA GLU A 43 8.86 -6.38 -5.58
C GLU A 43 8.33 -4.99 -5.98
N THR A 44 9.25 -4.04 -6.17
CA THR A 44 8.93 -2.73 -6.73
C THR A 44 9.11 -2.81 -8.23
N GLY A 45 8.10 -2.42 -8.99
CA GLY A 45 8.19 -2.42 -10.46
C GLY A 45 9.13 -1.35 -11.02
N LYS A 46 9.59 -0.38 -10.18
CA LYS A 46 10.38 0.78 -10.58
C LYS A 46 11.31 1.26 -9.46
N SER A 47 12.36 1.98 -9.84
CA SER A 47 13.25 2.65 -8.88
C SER A 47 12.51 3.76 -8.14
N LEU A 48 12.79 3.92 -6.83
CA LEU A 48 12.25 4.98 -5.96
C LEU A 48 12.85 6.37 -6.25
N ALA A 49 13.46 6.57 -7.41
CA ALA A 49 14.15 7.81 -7.73
C ALA A 49 13.20 9.01 -7.91
N GLU A 50 11.96 8.79 -8.33
CA GLU A 50 11.00 9.86 -8.60
C GLU A 50 9.55 9.36 -8.42
N ALA A 51 8.77 10.10 -7.62
CA ALA A 51 7.34 9.86 -7.48
C ALA A 51 6.54 10.79 -8.40
N GLY A 52 5.47 10.27 -8.99
CA GLY A 52 4.62 11.02 -9.90
C GLY A 52 3.12 10.73 -9.72
N LEU A 53 2.33 11.39 -10.52
CA LEU A 53 0.89 11.17 -10.53
C LEU A 53 0.57 9.75 -11.02
N HIS A 54 -0.42 9.13 -10.36
CA HIS A 54 -0.99 7.87 -10.85
C HIS A 54 -1.67 8.11 -12.22
N PRO A 55 -1.63 7.15 -13.17
CA PRO A 55 -2.30 7.30 -14.47
C PRO A 55 -3.80 7.64 -14.37
N ALA A 56 -4.50 7.14 -13.36
CA ALA A 56 -5.90 7.48 -13.11
C ALA A 56 -6.13 8.95 -12.68
N THR A 57 -5.06 9.72 -12.43
CA THR A 57 -5.11 11.17 -12.17
C THR A 57 -4.37 11.99 -13.22
N GLY A 58 -4.05 11.39 -14.37
CA GLY A 58 -3.38 12.05 -15.50
C GLY A 58 -1.87 11.92 -15.50
N GLY A 59 -1.29 11.04 -14.71
CA GLY A 59 0.13 10.68 -14.79
C GLY A 59 0.46 9.82 -16.00
N ASP A 60 1.72 9.85 -16.44
CA ASP A 60 2.22 9.04 -17.54
C ASP A 60 2.60 7.58 -17.15
N GLY A 61 2.58 7.27 -15.86
CA GLY A 61 2.95 5.96 -15.32
C GLY A 61 4.46 5.67 -15.33
N LEU A 62 5.30 6.65 -15.64
CA LEU A 62 6.76 6.47 -15.65
C LEU A 62 7.38 6.61 -14.25
N SER A 63 6.70 7.30 -13.34
CA SER A 63 7.12 7.48 -11.94
C SER A 63 6.28 6.61 -10.99
N VAL A 64 6.83 6.31 -9.82
CA VAL A 64 6.13 5.53 -8.79
C VAL A 64 5.01 6.39 -8.17
N CYS A 65 3.83 5.82 -8.02
CA CYS A 65 2.75 6.50 -7.29
C CYS A 65 2.98 6.42 -5.78
N SER A 66 2.73 7.51 -5.06
CA SER A 66 2.86 7.55 -3.60
C SER A 66 1.91 6.59 -2.87
N GLY A 67 0.76 6.27 -3.47
CA GLY A 67 -0.12 5.22 -2.96
C GLY A 67 0.53 3.83 -3.01
N ASP A 68 1.22 3.50 -4.13
CA ASP A 68 1.99 2.26 -4.23
C ASP A 68 3.09 2.22 -3.19
N MET A 69 3.82 3.33 -3.00
CA MET A 69 4.88 3.43 -1.99
C MET A 69 4.36 3.17 -0.57
N LEU A 70 3.15 3.60 -0.24
CA LEU A 70 2.54 3.33 1.06
C LEU A 70 2.24 1.83 1.25
N LEU A 71 1.71 1.17 0.23
CA LEU A 71 1.46 -0.28 0.24
C LEU A 71 2.78 -1.08 0.28
N GLU A 72 3.79 -0.64 -0.46
CA GLU A 72 5.15 -1.20 -0.42
C GLU A 72 5.76 -1.08 0.99
N ALA A 73 5.62 0.08 1.63
CA ALA A 73 6.07 0.28 3.00
C ALA A 73 5.37 -0.65 4.00
N LEU A 74 4.04 -0.86 3.84
CA LEU A 74 3.29 -1.81 4.65
C LEU A 74 3.79 -3.24 4.43
N ALA A 75 3.96 -3.65 3.17
CA ALA A 75 4.45 -5.00 2.84
C ALA A 75 5.85 -5.24 3.41
N ALA A 76 6.75 -4.25 3.27
CA ALA A 76 8.11 -4.33 3.79
C ALA A 76 8.14 -4.45 5.33
N CYS A 77 7.41 -3.56 6.02
CA CYS A 77 7.37 -3.55 7.48
C CYS A 77 6.75 -4.84 8.02
N ALA A 78 5.63 -5.29 7.43
CA ALA A 78 5.00 -6.54 7.83
C ALA A 78 5.91 -7.76 7.60
N GLY A 79 6.67 -7.80 6.49
CA GLY A 79 7.60 -8.88 6.19
C GLY A 79 8.78 -8.93 7.15
N VAL A 80 9.39 -7.79 7.45
CA VAL A 80 10.48 -7.71 8.44
C VAL A 80 9.98 -8.09 9.83
N THR A 81 8.81 -7.57 10.23
CA THR A 81 8.21 -7.87 11.53
C THR A 81 7.84 -9.35 11.64
N LEU A 82 7.24 -9.94 10.60
CA LEU A 82 6.93 -11.37 10.55
C LEU A 82 8.20 -12.21 10.79
N LYS A 83 9.29 -11.88 10.11
CA LYS A 83 10.56 -12.58 10.28
C LYS A 83 11.16 -12.41 11.66
N ALA A 84 11.11 -11.20 12.23
CA ALA A 84 11.59 -10.91 13.57
C ALA A 84 10.80 -11.70 14.62
N VAL A 85 9.46 -11.71 14.53
CA VAL A 85 8.59 -12.45 15.46
C VAL A 85 8.82 -13.96 15.30
N ALA A 86 8.87 -14.49 14.07
CA ALA A 86 9.16 -15.90 13.85
C ALA A 86 10.50 -16.31 14.48
N THR A 87 11.53 -15.48 14.33
CA THR A 87 12.84 -15.72 14.93
C THR A 87 12.77 -15.72 16.47
N ALA A 88 12.10 -14.73 17.05
CA ALA A 88 11.99 -14.57 18.50
C ALA A 88 11.15 -15.68 19.17
N THR A 89 10.16 -16.22 18.45
CA THR A 89 9.28 -17.28 18.95
C THR A 89 9.73 -18.71 18.58
N GLY A 90 10.82 -18.84 17.84
CA GLY A 90 11.29 -20.14 17.34
C GLY A 90 10.33 -20.78 16.32
N PHE A 91 9.53 -19.96 15.62
CA PHE A 91 8.61 -20.43 14.58
C PHE A 91 9.40 -20.88 13.35
N ASN A 92 9.17 -22.11 12.89
CA ASN A 92 9.86 -22.66 11.73
C ASN A 92 9.14 -22.25 10.43
N MET A 93 9.61 -21.18 9.80
CA MET A 93 9.08 -20.65 8.56
C MET A 93 10.00 -21.01 7.39
N LYS A 94 9.50 -21.78 6.42
CA LYS A 94 10.23 -22.15 5.20
C LYS A 94 10.29 -20.97 4.23
N GLU A 95 9.13 -20.45 3.86
CA GLU A 95 8.98 -19.31 2.96
C GLU A 95 7.76 -18.48 3.36
N ALA A 96 7.78 -17.17 3.07
CA ALA A 96 6.62 -16.31 3.23
C ALA A 96 6.56 -15.21 2.18
N PHE A 97 5.36 -14.96 1.68
CA PHE A 97 5.03 -13.82 0.82
C PHE A 97 4.00 -12.94 1.53
N ILE A 98 4.18 -11.64 1.39
CA ILE A 98 3.30 -10.62 1.93
C ILE A 98 2.68 -9.86 0.75
N TYR A 99 1.36 -9.79 0.73
CA TYR A 99 0.59 -9.08 -0.28
C TYR A 99 -0.15 -7.93 0.37
N THR A 100 -0.05 -6.76 -0.23
CA THR A 100 -0.82 -5.57 0.15
C THR A 100 -1.60 -5.08 -1.06
N GLU A 101 -2.85 -4.74 -0.83
CA GLU A 101 -3.76 -4.17 -1.83
C GLU A 101 -4.51 -3.01 -1.18
N GLY A 102 -4.84 -1.99 -1.97
CA GLY A 102 -5.64 -0.89 -1.49
C GLY A 102 -6.51 -0.31 -2.59
N ASP A 103 -7.73 0.10 -2.23
CA ASP A 103 -8.71 0.67 -3.15
C ASP A 103 -8.79 2.18 -2.97
N LEU A 104 -8.58 2.92 -4.05
CA LEU A 104 -8.67 4.37 -4.13
C LEU A 104 -9.84 4.79 -5.02
N ASP A 105 -10.58 5.81 -4.57
CA ASP A 105 -11.58 6.49 -5.39
C ASP A 105 -11.05 7.85 -5.84
N PHE A 106 -10.55 7.91 -7.06
CA PHE A 106 -9.94 9.14 -7.57
C PHE A 106 -10.94 10.28 -7.86
N ARG A 107 -12.26 10.06 -7.72
CA ARG A 107 -13.23 11.16 -7.75
C ARG A 107 -12.97 12.16 -6.62
N GLY A 108 -12.58 11.67 -5.43
CA GLY A 108 -12.19 12.52 -4.30
C GLY A 108 -10.94 13.33 -4.62
N THR A 109 -9.87 12.69 -5.04
CA THR A 109 -8.58 13.34 -5.37
C THR A 109 -8.72 14.37 -6.48
N LEU A 110 -9.54 14.10 -7.51
CA LEU A 110 -9.78 15.00 -8.63
C LEU A 110 -10.90 16.02 -8.36
N SER A 111 -11.45 16.05 -7.15
CA SER A 111 -12.57 16.93 -6.79
C SER A 111 -13.80 16.82 -7.70
N VAL A 112 -14.07 15.62 -8.20
CA VAL A 112 -15.25 15.29 -9.02
C VAL A 112 -16.46 15.10 -8.12
N ASP A 113 -16.25 14.52 -6.94
CA ASP A 113 -17.27 14.23 -5.96
C ASP A 113 -16.71 14.56 -4.56
N LYS A 114 -17.35 15.50 -3.86
CA LYS A 114 -16.91 15.96 -2.53
C LYS A 114 -17.16 14.92 -1.43
N GLU A 115 -18.09 14.00 -1.64
CA GLU A 115 -18.40 12.91 -0.70
C GLU A 115 -17.46 11.71 -0.90
N ALA A 116 -16.74 11.63 -2.02
CA ALA A 116 -15.76 10.61 -2.25
C ALA A 116 -14.53 10.83 -1.36
N GLN A 117 -14.16 9.81 -0.58
CA GLN A 117 -12.99 9.85 0.29
C GLN A 117 -11.70 10.08 -0.51
N VAL A 118 -10.86 11.01 -0.06
CA VAL A 118 -9.48 11.17 -0.55
C VAL A 118 -8.59 10.26 0.29
N GLY A 119 -8.04 9.24 -0.28
CA GLY A 119 -7.23 8.23 0.41
C GLY A 119 -7.79 6.83 0.21
N PHE A 120 -7.14 5.84 0.80
CA PHE A 120 -7.59 4.47 0.68
C PHE A 120 -8.94 4.25 1.38
N LYS A 121 -9.87 3.64 0.67
CA LYS A 121 -11.17 3.18 1.21
C LYS A 121 -11.00 1.92 2.03
N GLU A 122 -10.11 1.03 1.56
CA GLU A 122 -9.77 -0.24 2.19
C GLU A 122 -8.32 -0.58 1.87
N ILE A 123 -7.61 -1.14 2.83
CA ILE A 123 -6.29 -1.75 2.65
C ILE A 123 -6.36 -3.19 3.13
N ARG A 124 -5.88 -4.12 2.33
CA ARG A 124 -5.85 -5.55 2.62
C ARG A 124 -4.41 -6.02 2.73
N LEU A 125 -4.07 -6.65 3.86
CA LEU A 125 -2.77 -7.28 4.12
C LEU A 125 -2.96 -8.78 4.20
N ARG A 126 -2.27 -9.54 3.36
CA ARG A 126 -2.37 -11.00 3.32
C ARG A 126 -0.98 -11.62 3.43
N PHE A 127 -0.91 -12.75 4.16
CA PHE A 127 0.29 -13.54 4.33
C PHE A 127 0.10 -14.92 3.71
N GLN A 128 1.03 -15.34 2.88
CA GLN A 128 1.16 -16.71 2.41
C GLN A 128 2.41 -17.28 3.07
N ILE A 129 2.24 -18.25 3.95
CA ILE A 129 3.33 -18.81 4.76
C ILE A 129 3.45 -20.30 4.46
N GLU A 130 4.65 -20.75 4.08
CA GLU A 130 4.98 -22.16 3.97
C GLU A 130 5.67 -22.64 5.26
N THR A 131 5.01 -23.58 5.95
CA THR A 131 5.48 -24.12 7.23
C THR A 131 4.83 -25.47 7.52
N ASP A 132 5.47 -26.26 8.39
CA ASP A 132 4.87 -27.47 8.97
C ASP A 132 4.30 -27.20 10.38
N GLU A 133 4.32 -25.96 10.85
CA GLU A 133 3.79 -25.57 12.14
C GLU A 133 2.24 -25.60 12.16
N PRO A 134 1.62 -25.90 13.32
CA PRO A 134 0.17 -25.96 13.42
C PRO A 134 -0.48 -24.57 13.26
N ASN A 135 -1.75 -24.56 12.81
CA ASN A 135 -2.52 -23.35 12.53
C ASN A 135 -2.59 -22.38 13.71
N GLU A 136 -2.61 -22.87 14.93
CA GLU A 136 -2.62 -22.05 16.16
C GLU A 136 -1.35 -21.19 16.24
N LYS A 137 -0.18 -21.76 15.95
CA LYS A 137 1.08 -21.01 15.92
C LYS A 137 1.12 -19.99 14.79
N ILE A 138 0.58 -20.33 13.61
CA ILE A 138 0.45 -19.38 12.49
C ILE A 138 -0.43 -18.20 12.91
N THR A 139 -1.58 -18.46 13.50
CA THR A 139 -2.50 -17.43 13.99
C THR A 139 -1.82 -16.51 15.01
N ASN A 140 -1.07 -17.06 15.94
CA ASN A 140 -0.34 -16.28 16.93
C ASN A 140 0.79 -15.45 16.29
N LEU A 141 1.51 -16.01 15.33
CA LEU A 141 2.54 -15.30 14.57
C LEU A 141 1.96 -14.06 13.86
N ILE A 142 0.80 -14.21 13.19
CA ILE A 142 0.14 -13.10 12.51
C ILE A 142 -0.29 -12.03 13.51
N LYS A 143 -0.96 -12.39 14.63
CA LYS A 143 -1.37 -11.44 15.68
C LYS A 143 -0.20 -10.64 16.22
N LEU A 144 0.93 -11.29 16.48
CA LEU A 144 2.13 -10.61 16.94
C LEU A 144 2.74 -9.72 15.86
N THR A 145 2.71 -10.16 14.59
CA THR A 145 3.16 -9.36 13.45
C THR A 145 2.34 -8.08 13.34
N GLU A 146 1.02 -8.17 13.36
CA GLU A 146 0.13 -7.00 13.35
C GLU A 146 0.40 -6.06 14.52
N ARG A 147 0.58 -6.62 15.72
CA ARG A 147 0.86 -5.85 16.95
C ARG A 147 2.14 -5.03 16.88
N PHE A 148 3.20 -5.58 16.28
CA PHE A 148 4.53 -4.96 16.26
C PHE A 148 4.90 -4.30 14.94
N CYS A 149 4.10 -4.45 13.89
CA CYS A 149 4.31 -3.78 12.62
C CYS A 149 3.97 -2.29 12.73
N VAL A 150 5.00 -1.44 12.72
CA VAL A 150 4.84 0.01 12.89
C VAL A 150 3.93 0.60 11.82
N VAL A 151 4.11 0.21 10.55
CA VAL A 151 3.29 0.73 9.45
C VAL A 151 1.84 0.26 9.59
N TYR A 152 1.60 -1.01 9.91
CA TYR A 152 0.26 -1.51 10.18
C TYR A 152 -0.42 -0.73 11.31
N GLN A 153 0.25 -0.56 12.44
CA GLN A 153 -0.28 0.18 13.58
C GLN A 153 -0.55 1.66 13.23
N THR A 154 0.34 2.26 12.45
CA THR A 154 0.16 3.65 11.99
C THR A 154 -1.07 3.80 11.09
N LEU A 155 -1.29 2.86 10.17
CA LEU A 155 -2.44 2.89 9.24
C LEU A 155 -3.76 2.52 9.91
N ASN A 156 -3.71 1.67 10.94
CA ASN A 156 -4.92 1.17 11.64
C ASN A 156 -5.39 2.08 12.79
N GLN A 157 -4.70 3.19 13.03
CA GLN A 157 -5.03 4.17 14.05
C GLN A 157 -5.13 5.57 13.45
N SER A 158 -5.94 6.44 14.04
CA SER A 158 -5.94 7.86 13.68
C SER A 158 -4.70 8.53 14.26
N ASN A 159 -3.82 9.03 13.38
CA ASN A 159 -2.62 9.75 13.78
C ASN A 159 -2.79 11.24 13.56
N GLU A 160 -2.29 12.06 14.47
CA GLU A 160 -2.19 13.50 14.25
C GLU A 160 -1.02 13.78 13.31
N ILE A 161 -1.30 14.44 12.18
CA ILE A 161 -0.28 14.91 11.24
C ILE A 161 -0.16 16.42 11.38
N LYS A 162 1.01 16.91 11.79
CA LYS A 162 1.29 18.35 11.91
C LYS A 162 2.00 18.85 10.66
N THR A 163 1.46 19.88 10.04
CA THR A 163 2.03 20.52 8.85
C THR A 163 2.54 21.91 9.21
N SER A 164 3.72 22.27 8.73
CA SER A 164 4.29 23.61 8.87
C SER A 164 5.03 24.03 7.61
N VAL A 165 5.08 25.34 7.37
CA VAL A 165 5.94 25.94 6.36
C VAL A 165 7.16 26.51 7.07
N ILE A 166 8.35 26.25 6.55
CA ILE A 166 9.65 26.74 7.06
C ILE A 166 10.31 27.67 6.05
#